data_aebc5a152d8d92e328200ead4ad308b3
#
_entry.id   aebc5a152d8d92e328200ead4ad308b3
#
_cell.length_a   1.000
_cell.length_b   1.000
_cell.length_c   1.000
_cell.angle_alpha   90.00
_cell.angle_beta   90.00
_cell.angle_gamma   90.00
#
_symmetry.space_group_name_H-M   'P 1'
#
loop_
_entity.id
_entity.type
_entity.pdbx_description
1 polymer ?
#
loop_
_entity_poly.entity_id
_entity_poly.type
_entity_poly.pdbx_seq_one_letter_code
_entity_poly.pdbx_strand_id
1 'polypeptide(L)'
;MTERRKMNLAKVSGFLSASFLLLTLLGDTTEACSCARRHPQTAFCSSDIVLRAKFVAVNKMEGNLSERRWMYHEIKTIKLYKGPEEMQDVRYVHTPPIDGACGYFHGGPLKEEYLITGRVKGGRVTISICNFIRPWAEITLAQKRGFTSEYSKGCSCSIVSCHSECSITSDNQCLWTDLLRSQNQSYFQDKHLACLPRAEKNGMCTWKSLGTQRSGSFRKRRLTQ
;
A
#
# COMPACT_ATOMS: atom_id res chain seq x y z
N MET A 1 -21.02 30.86 -64.46
CA MET A 1 -22.17 30.61 -63.54
C MET A 1 -21.66 29.81 -62.38
N THR A 2 -21.40 30.48 -61.29
CA THR A 2 -20.78 29.84 -60.06
C THR A 2 -21.87 29.82 -58.99
N GLU A 3 -22.47 28.67 -58.83
CA GLU A 3 -23.48 28.43 -57.80
C GLU A 3 -22.75 28.18 -56.44
N ARG A 4 -22.71 29.22 -55.60
CA ARG A 4 -22.25 29.08 -54.19
C ARG A 4 -23.32 28.36 -53.43
N ARG A 5 -23.07 27.06 -53.11
CA ARG A 5 -23.85 26.31 -52.10
C ARG A 5 -23.76 27.04 -50.75
N LYS A 6 -24.83 27.74 -50.36
CA LYS A 6 -24.98 28.22 -48.99
C LYS A 6 -25.21 27.04 -48.09
N MET A 7 -24.14 26.60 -47.46
CA MET A 7 -24.19 25.56 -46.39
C MET A 7 -24.93 26.17 -45.20
N ASN A 8 -26.08 25.63 -44.84
CA ASN A 8 -26.90 26.11 -43.73
C ASN A 8 -26.16 25.95 -42.42
N LEU A 9 -25.76 27.06 -41.81
CA LEU A 9 -25.04 27.13 -40.49
C LEU A 9 -25.76 26.36 -39.40
N ALA A 10 -27.09 26.28 -39.41
CA ALA A 10 -27.90 25.55 -38.45
C ALA A 10 -27.66 24.00 -38.53
N LYS A 11 -27.45 23.45 -39.73
CA LYS A 11 -27.16 22.02 -39.89
C LYS A 11 -25.75 21.68 -39.42
N VAL A 12 -24.79 22.56 -39.65
CA VAL A 12 -23.40 22.36 -39.17
C VAL A 12 -23.33 22.44 -37.66
N SER A 13 -24.05 23.37 -37.03
CA SER A 13 -24.12 23.48 -35.58
C SER A 13 -24.77 22.24 -34.94
N GLY A 14 -25.85 21.71 -35.53
CA GLY A 14 -26.48 20.48 -35.04
C GLY A 14 -25.58 19.26 -35.11
N PHE A 15 -24.78 19.09 -36.17
CA PHE A 15 -23.83 18.00 -36.29
C PHE A 15 -22.67 18.10 -35.30
N LEU A 16 -22.16 19.31 -35.05
CA LEU A 16 -21.12 19.56 -34.07
C LEU A 16 -21.59 19.27 -32.63
N SER A 17 -22.84 19.70 -32.31
CA SER A 17 -23.40 19.41 -30.98
C SER A 17 -23.67 17.92 -30.76
N ALA A 18 -24.20 17.23 -31.78
CA ALA A 18 -24.41 15.77 -31.71
C ALA A 18 -23.11 14.99 -31.59
N SER A 19 -22.06 15.40 -32.32
CA SER A 19 -20.74 14.77 -32.23
C SER A 19 -20.10 15.00 -30.86
N PHE A 20 -20.24 16.19 -30.29
CA PHE A 20 -19.72 16.49 -28.95
C PHE A 20 -20.44 15.68 -27.87
N LEU A 21 -21.78 15.55 -27.98
CA LEU A 21 -22.57 14.73 -27.07
C LEU A 21 -22.21 13.24 -27.18
N LEU A 22 -21.97 12.74 -28.39
CA LEU A 22 -21.54 11.37 -28.62
C LEU A 22 -20.15 11.09 -28.04
N LEU A 23 -19.21 12.03 -28.17
CA LEU A 23 -17.88 11.91 -27.57
C LEU A 23 -17.93 11.90 -26.03
N THR A 24 -18.84 12.65 -25.41
CA THR A 24 -19.00 12.62 -23.94
C THR A 24 -19.67 11.34 -23.44
N LEU A 25 -20.50 10.69 -24.27
CA LEU A 25 -21.12 9.40 -23.93
C LEU A 25 -20.19 8.20 -24.16
N LEU A 26 -19.15 8.35 -25.00
CA LEU A 26 -18.12 7.36 -25.25
C LEU A 26 -16.87 7.53 -24.36
N GLY A 27 -16.94 8.46 -23.42
CA GLY A 27 -15.92 8.57 -22.36
C GLY A 27 -15.93 7.30 -21.51
N ASP A 28 -15.31 6.21 -22.01
CA ASP A 28 -14.91 5.09 -21.18
C ASP A 28 -14.10 5.67 -20.02
N THR A 29 -14.67 5.63 -18.82
CA THR A 29 -13.92 5.85 -17.60
C THR A 29 -12.90 4.72 -17.53
N THR A 30 -11.73 4.92 -18.11
CA THR A 30 -10.59 4.05 -17.85
C THR A 30 -10.31 4.17 -16.36
N GLU A 31 -10.83 3.24 -15.57
CA GLU A 31 -10.46 3.10 -14.17
C GLU A 31 -8.96 2.78 -14.11
N ALA A 32 -8.16 3.84 -14.08
CA ALA A 32 -6.74 3.70 -13.80
C ALA A 32 -6.61 3.21 -12.35
N CYS A 33 -5.79 2.18 -12.13
CA CYS A 33 -5.54 1.69 -10.81
C CYS A 33 -4.97 2.80 -9.92
N SER A 34 -5.64 3.10 -8.82
CA SER A 34 -5.17 4.02 -7.80
C SER A 34 -5.11 3.35 -6.44
N CYS A 35 -4.02 3.58 -5.70
CA CYS A 35 -3.84 3.03 -4.37
C CYS A 35 -3.82 4.14 -3.33
N ALA A 36 -4.75 4.10 -2.40
CA ALA A 36 -4.66 4.94 -1.21
C ALA A 36 -3.39 4.57 -0.41
N ARG A 37 -2.65 5.59 -0.01
CA ARG A 37 -1.49 5.38 0.88
C ARG A 37 -1.96 4.77 2.19
N ARG A 38 -1.26 3.73 2.65
CA ARG A 38 -1.58 3.02 3.90
C ARG A 38 -0.40 3.07 4.85
N HIS A 39 -0.70 3.22 6.13
CA HIS A 39 0.29 3.03 7.18
C HIS A 39 0.81 1.58 7.15
N PRO A 40 2.11 1.31 7.40
CA PRO A 40 2.67 -0.04 7.38
C PRO A 40 1.93 -1.05 8.27
N GLN A 41 1.45 -0.62 9.43
CA GLN A 41 0.61 -1.46 10.30
C GLN A 41 -0.72 -1.83 9.63
N THR A 42 -1.39 -0.88 8.97
CA THR A 42 -2.62 -1.16 8.21
C THR A 42 -2.35 -2.17 7.09
N ALA A 43 -1.21 -2.02 6.40
CA ALA A 43 -0.80 -2.98 5.38
C ALA A 43 -0.55 -4.37 5.96
N PHE A 44 0.09 -4.47 7.15
CA PHE A 44 0.28 -5.73 7.88
C PHE A 44 -1.06 -6.37 8.27
N CYS A 45 -1.93 -5.59 8.92
CA CYS A 45 -3.18 -6.13 9.48
C CYS A 45 -4.16 -6.56 8.39
N SER A 46 -4.24 -5.83 7.28
CA SER A 46 -5.15 -6.11 6.17
C SER A 46 -4.65 -7.18 5.19
N SER A 47 -3.42 -7.66 5.32
CA SER A 47 -2.85 -8.70 4.46
C SER A 47 -3.03 -10.09 5.05
N ASP A 48 -3.19 -11.10 4.20
CA ASP A 48 -3.24 -12.50 4.63
C ASP A 48 -1.83 -13.07 4.82
N ILE A 49 -0.87 -12.55 4.06
CA ILE A 49 0.53 -12.96 4.13
C ILE A 49 1.47 -11.76 4.21
N VAL A 50 2.49 -11.86 5.03
CA VAL A 50 3.60 -10.91 5.14
C VAL A 50 4.91 -11.69 5.21
N LEU A 51 5.79 -11.46 4.26
CA LEU A 51 7.04 -12.21 4.15
C LEU A 51 8.22 -11.30 3.78
N ARG A 52 9.42 -11.77 4.11
CA ARG A 52 10.69 -11.25 3.60
C ARG A 52 11.23 -12.24 2.58
N ALA A 53 11.52 -11.76 1.38
CA ALA A 53 11.98 -12.60 0.28
C ALA A 53 12.92 -11.83 -0.65
N LYS A 54 13.59 -12.58 -1.53
CA LYS A 54 14.35 -12.04 -2.67
C LYS A 54 13.61 -12.38 -3.95
N PHE A 55 13.50 -11.41 -4.86
CA PHE A 55 13.07 -11.72 -6.22
C PHE A 55 14.20 -12.42 -6.96
N VAL A 56 13.89 -13.56 -7.57
CA VAL A 56 14.85 -14.42 -8.31
C VAL A 56 14.61 -14.28 -9.80
N ALA A 57 13.35 -14.38 -10.22
CA ALA A 57 12.91 -14.10 -11.58
C ALA A 57 11.61 -13.29 -11.55
N VAL A 58 11.45 -12.38 -12.49
CA VAL A 58 10.35 -11.40 -12.44
C VAL A 58 9.61 -11.30 -13.76
N ASN A 59 8.38 -10.78 -13.69
CA ASN A 59 7.54 -10.45 -14.84
C ASN A 59 7.34 -11.63 -15.80
N LYS A 60 7.17 -12.87 -15.26
CA LYS A 60 6.91 -14.07 -16.04
C LYS A 60 5.41 -14.22 -16.29
N MET A 61 5.03 -14.57 -17.49
CA MET A 61 3.62 -14.81 -17.86
C MET A 61 3.25 -16.27 -17.63
N GLU A 62 2.07 -16.51 -17.06
CA GLU A 62 1.50 -17.84 -16.86
C GLU A 62 0.49 -18.14 -18.00
N GLY A 63 0.58 -19.34 -18.60
CA GLY A 63 -0.43 -19.90 -19.51
C GLY A 63 -0.32 -19.54 -20.99
N ASN A 64 -1.23 -20.12 -21.80
CA ASN A 64 -1.35 -19.91 -23.24
C ASN A 64 -2.17 -18.66 -23.56
N LEU A 65 -2.07 -18.17 -24.82
CA LEU A 65 -2.60 -16.88 -25.30
C LEU A 65 -4.11 -16.63 -25.11
N SER A 66 -4.91 -17.66 -24.85
CA SER A 66 -6.39 -17.61 -24.77
C SER A 66 -6.98 -17.56 -23.37
N GLU A 67 -6.20 -17.82 -22.33
CA GLU A 67 -6.68 -17.78 -20.94
C GLU A 67 -6.32 -16.45 -20.28
N ARG A 68 -7.09 -16.01 -19.25
CA ARG A 68 -6.74 -14.87 -18.42
C ARG A 68 -5.38 -15.13 -17.78
N ARG A 69 -4.33 -14.59 -18.37
CA ARG A 69 -2.96 -14.77 -17.92
C ARG A 69 -2.73 -14.03 -16.63
N TRP A 70 -2.19 -14.73 -15.66
CA TRP A 70 -1.54 -14.12 -14.52
C TRP A 70 -0.08 -13.88 -14.86
N MET A 71 0.47 -12.81 -14.34
CA MET A 71 1.91 -12.61 -14.24
C MET A 71 2.37 -13.13 -12.88
N TYR A 72 3.56 -13.68 -12.83
CA TYR A 72 4.16 -14.12 -11.57
C TYR A 72 5.61 -13.71 -11.47
N HIS A 73 6.06 -13.62 -10.22
CA HIS A 73 7.46 -13.46 -9.87
C HIS A 73 7.89 -14.66 -9.05
N GLU A 74 9.06 -15.20 -9.40
CA GLU A 74 9.71 -16.21 -8.58
C GLU A 74 10.46 -15.52 -7.44
N ILE A 75 10.24 -15.99 -6.23
CA ILE A 75 10.85 -15.48 -5.02
C ILE A 75 11.56 -16.58 -4.25
N LYS A 76 12.58 -16.19 -3.50
CA LYS A 76 13.18 -17.02 -2.45
C LYS A 76 12.75 -16.45 -1.11
N THR A 77 11.84 -17.14 -0.44
CA THR A 77 11.39 -16.75 0.91
C THR A 77 12.52 -16.88 1.91
N ILE A 78 12.67 -15.87 2.76
CA ILE A 78 13.66 -15.81 3.84
C ILE A 78 12.97 -15.98 5.18
N LYS A 79 11.82 -15.29 5.36
CA LYS A 79 11.05 -15.34 6.60
C LYS A 79 9.59 -15.01 6.35
N LEU A 80 8.71 -15.80 6.94
CA LEU A 80 7.28 -15.53 7.05
C LEU A 80 7.02 -14.81 8.40
N TYR A 81 6.37 -13.65 8.34
CA TYR A 81 5.95 -12.88 9.52
C TYR A 81 4.47 -13.07 9.85
N LYS A 82 3.65 -13.30 8.84
CA LYS A 82 2.22 -13.55 8.93
C LYS A 82 1.78 -14.44 7.77
N GLY A 83 0.89 -15.37 8.03
CA GLY A 83 0.31 -16.25 7.01
C GLY A 83 0.20 -17.68 7.51
N PRO A 84 -0.46 -18.53 6.72
CA PRO A 84 -0.55 -19.96 6.99
C PRO A 84 0.85 -20.61 6.99
N GLU A 85 1.05 -21.62 7.84
CA GLU A 85 2.35 -22.26 8.01
C GLU A 85 2.85 -22.92 6.71
N GLU A 86 1.96 -23.47 5.91
CA GLU A 86 2.25 -24.06 4.60
C GLU A 86 2.83 -23.05 3.58
N MET A 87 2.73 -21.74 3.87
CA MET A 87 3.29 -20.68 3.02
C MET A 87 4.72 -20.26 3.41
N GLN A 88 5.40 -21.00 4.31
CA GLN A 88 6.76 -20.65 4.72
C GLN A 88 7.76 -20.69 3.56
N ASP A 89 7.57 -21.62 2.60
CA ASP A 89 8.45 -21.81 1.46
C ASP A 89 7.82 -21.43 0.13
N VAL A 90 6.89 -20.42 0.16
CA VAL A 90 6.27 -19.94 -1.07
C VAL A 90 7.32 -19.45 -2.07
N ARG A 91 7.24 -19.96 -3.31
CA ARG A 91 8.18 -19.65 -4.39
C ARG A 91 7.63 -18.65 -5.39
N TYR A 92 6.33 -18.52 -5.49
CA TYR A 92 5.70 -17.69 -6.52
C TYR A 92 4.72 -16.71 -5.91
N VAL A 93 4.79 -15.47 -6.34
CA VAL A 93 3.78 -14.45 -6.07
C VAL A 93 3.16 -14.01 -7.40
N HIS A 94 1.84 -14.00 -7.46
CA HIS A 94 1.09 -13.73 -8.67
C HIS A 94 0.52 -12.32 -8.65
N THR A 95 0.38 -11.71 -9.82
CA THR A 95 -0.15 -10.35 -9.96
C THR A 95 -0.90 -10.22 -11.29
N PRO A 96 -1.88 -9.31 -11.40
CA PRO A 96 -2.46 -8.98 -12.68
C PRO A 96 -1.39 -8.56 -13.70
N PRO A 97 -1.53 -8.91 -14.99
CA PRO A 97 -0.51 -8.64 -16.00
C PRO A 97 -0.60 -7.23 -16.61
N ILE A 98 -1.50 -6.38 -16.13
CA ILE A 98 -1.74 -5.04 -16.66
C ILE A 98 -1.81 -3.99 -15.54
N ASP A 99 -1.35 -2.78 -15.82
CA ASP A 99 -1.34 -1.66 -14.88
C ASP A 99 -2.76 -1.25 -14.46
N GLY A 100 -3.70 -1.23 -15.37
CA GLY A 100 -5.11 -0.88 -15.06
C GLY A 100 -5.77 -1.82 -14.04
N ALA A 101 -5.30 -3.08 -13.93
CA ALA A 101 -5.74 -4.02 -12.92
C ALA A 101 -4.83 -4.04 -11.67
N CYS A 102 -4.05 -2.99 -11.43
CA CYS A 102 -3.11 -2.87 -10.32
C CYS A 102 -1.98 -3.92 -10.32
N GLY A 103 -1.54 -4.37 -11.47
CA GLY A 103 -0.41 -5.29 -11.59
C GLY A 103 0.86 -4.73 -10.97
N TYR A 104 1.63 -5.58 -10.28
CA TYR A 104 2.92 -5.21 -9.74
C TYR A 104 4.03 -5.64 -10.70
N PHE A 105 4.71 -4.69 -11.31
CA PHE A 105 5.86 -4.92 -12.17
C PHE A 105 7.14 -4.64 -11.38
N HIS A 106 7.93 -5.68 -11.17
CA HIS A 106 9.18 -5.50 -10.44
C HIS A 106 10.23 -4.84 -11.33
N GLY A 107 10.67 -3.66 -10.95
CA GLY A 107 11.73 -2.90 -11.63
C GLY A 107 13.00 -2.71 -10.79
N GLY A 108 13.02 -3.28 -9.57
CA GLY A 108 14.14 -3.16 -8.67
C GLY A 108 15.23 -4.23 -8.89
N PRO A 109 16.34 -4.16 -8.15
CA PRO A 109 17.43 -5.13 -8.23
C PRO A 109 16.96 -6.54 -7.84
N LEU A 110 17.38 -7.55 -8.60
CA LEU A 110 17.20 -8.94 -8.24
C LEU A 110 18.16 -9.34 -7.10
N LYS A 111 17.74 -10.32 -6.32
CA LYS A 111 18.49 -10.88 -5.17
C LYS A 111 18.62 -9.95 -3.96
N GLU A 112 18.15 -8.72 -4.03
CA GLU A 112 17.93 -7.90 -2.86
C GLU A 112 16.73 -8.39 -2.07
N GLU A 113 16.70 -8.06 -0.80
CA GLU A 113 15.64 -8.47 0.10
C GLU A 113 14.52 -7.44 0.15
N TYR A 114 13.31 -7.92 0.04
CA TYR A 114 12.09 -7.13 0.09
C TYR A 114 11.19 -7.61 1.22
N LEU A 115 10.52 -6.69 1.87
CA LEU A 115 9.32 -7.00 2.64
C LEU A 115 8.13 -6.92 1.69
N ILE A 116 7.33 -7.97 1.67
CA ILE A 116 6.20 -8.14 0.75
C ILE A 116 4.96 -8.47 1.58
N THR A 117 3.88 -7.70 1.37
CA THR A 117 2.55 -8.04 1.87
C THR A 117 1.68 -8.51 0.72
N GLY A 118 0.74 -9.42 0.98
CA GLY A 118 -0.10 -9.98 -0.07
C GLY A 118 -1.39 -10.60 0.47
N ARG A 119 -2.16 -11.15 -0.46
CA ARG A 119 -3.36 -11.94 -0.18
C ARG A 119 -3.12 -13.39 -0.54
N VAL A 120 -3.82 -14.29 0.15
CA VAL A 120 -3.85 -15.71 -0.21
C VAL A 120 -5.23 -16.03 -0.78
N LYS A 121 -5.27 -16.48 -2.03
CA LYS A 121 -6.51 -16.83 -2.72
C LYS A 121 -6.33 -18.17 -3.44
N GLY A 122 -7.13 -19.17 -3.08
CA GLY A 122 -7.04 -20.49 -3.69
C GLY A 122 -5.65 -21.13 -3.59
N GLY A 123 -4.95 -20.97 -2.45
CA GLY A 123 -3.59 -21.50 -2.24
C GLY A 123 -2.48 -20.70 -2.97
N ARG A 124 -2.82 -19.63 -3.67
CA ARG A 124 -1.86 -18.76 -4.36
C ARG A 124 -1.66 -17.45 -3.61
N VAL A 125 -0.41 -17.01 -3.52
CA VAL A 125 -0.09 -15.67 -3.01
C VAL A 125 -0.26 -14.67 -4.15
N THR A 126 -1.08 -13.63 -3.91
CA THR A 126 -1.33 -12.55 -4.87
C THR A 126 -0.85 -11.22 -4.31
N ILE A 127 -0.22 -10.43 -5.19
CA ILE A 127 0.28 -9.09 -4.89
C ILE A 127 -0.19 -8.09 -5.96
N SER A 128 -0.15 -6.82 -5.62
CA SER A 128 -0.48 -5.71 -6.50
C SER A 128 0.38 -4.49 -6.14
N ILE A 129 0.34 -3.44 -6.94
CA ILE A 129 1.00 -2.17 -6.61
C ILE A 129 0.45 -1.53 -5.32
N CYS A 130 -0.75 -1.92 -4.88
CA CYS A 130 -1.36 -1.44 -3.63
C CYS A 130 -0.86 -2.18 -2.37
N ASN A 131 -0.05 -3.20 -2.53
CA ASN A 131 0.58 -3.88 -1.40
C ASN A 131 1.81 -3.12 -0.89
N PHE A 132 2.17 -3.36 0.37
CA PHE A 132 3.42 -2.84 0.91
C PHE A 132 4.56 -3.74 0.43
N ILE A 133 5.28 -3.28 -0.60
CA ILE A 133 6.44 -3.97 -1.16
C ILE A 133 7.59 -2.97 -1.15
N ARG A 134 8.61 -3.21 -0.31
CA ARG A 134 9.75 -2.29 -0.12
C ARG A 134 11.05 -3.06 0.06
N PRO A 135 12.17 -2.54 -0.44
CA PRO A 135 13.49 -3.05 -0.11
C PRO A 135 13.68 -3.13 1.40
N TRP A 136 14.18 -4.26 1.90
CA TRP A 136 14.41 -4.46 3.34
C TRP A 136 15.39 -3.45 3.92
N ALA A 137 16.33 -2.97 3.11
CA ALA A 137 17.30 -1.95 3.50
C ALA A 137 16.65 -0.59 3.80
N GLU A 138 15.55 -0.26 3.11
CA GLU A 138 14.83 1.01 3.29
C GLU A 138 13.87 1.00 4.48
N ILE A 139 13.57 -0.18 5.04
CA ILE A 139 12.65 -0.32 6.17
C ILE A 139 13.39 0.06 7.45
N THR A 140 12.83 1.00 8.20
CA THR A 140 13.41 1.46 9.47
C THR A 140 13.46 0.34 10.51
N LEU A 141 14.32 0.47 11.52
CA LEU A 141 14.38 -0.49 12.64
C LEU A 141 13.03 -0.58 13.38
N ALA A 142 12.35 0.54 13.52
CA ALA A 142 11.02 0.59 14.13
C ALA A 142 9.99 -0.21 13.29
N GLN A 143 9.97 -0.02 11.98
CA GLN A 143 9.10 -0.79 11.08
C GLN A 143 9.47 -2.28 11.10
N LYS A 144 10.76 -2.64 11.05
CA LYS A 144 11.21 -4.04 11.18
C LYS A 144 10.67 -4.68 12.46
N ARG A 145 10.75 -3.96 13.59
CA ARG A 145 10.16 -4.40 14.86
C ARG A 145 8.63 -4.49 14.77
N GLY A 146 7.99 -3.52 14.10
CA GLY A 146 6.55 -3.52 13.82
C GLY A 146 6.12 -4.79 13.11
N PHE A 147 6.72 -5.10 11.97
CA PHE A 147 6.40 -6.29 11.17
C PHE A 147 6.75 -7.60 11.88
N THR A 148 7.76 -7.60 12.77
CA THR A 148 8.16 -8.81 13.49
C THR A 148 7.20 -9.17 14.61
N SER A 149 6.68 -8.18 15.36
CA SER A 149 5.95 -8.47 16.60
C SER A 149 4.90 -7.44 17.02
N GLU A 150 5.10 -6.15 16.68
CA GLU A 150 4.28 -5.12 17.32
C GLU A 150 2.99 -4.84 16.56
N TYR A 151 3.01 -4.85 15.22
CA TYR A 151 1.82 -4.55 14.43
C TYR A 151 0.69 -5.55 14.65
N SER A 152 1.00 -6.83 14.88
CA SER A 152 -0.01 -7.85 15.17
C SER A 152 -0.82 -7.54 16.43
N LYS A 153 -0.20 -6.95 17.44
CA LYS A 153 -0.86 -6.54 18.69
C LYS A 153 -1.85 -5.38 18.50
N GLY A 154 -1.68 -4.61 17.42
CA GLY A 154 -2.49 -3.43 17.11
C GLY A 154 -3.50 -3.64 16.00
N CYS A 155 -3.77 -4.87 15.55
CA CYS A 155 -4.72 -5.08 14.46
C CYS A 155 -6.19 -4.86 14.86
N SER A 156 -6.51 -4.78 16.14
CA SER A 156 -7.80 -4.31 16.65
C SER A 156 -7.95 -2.78 16.62
N CYS A 157 -6.84 -2.05 16.45
CA CYS A 157 -6.83 -0.60 16.33
C CYS A 157 -6.97 -0.15 14.89
N SER A 158 -7.75 0.89 14.65
CA SER A 158 -7.95 1.50 13.35
C SER A 158 -7.05 2.73 13.18
N ILE A 159 -6.30 2.78 12.09
CA ILE A 159 -5.50 3.95 11.71
C ILE A 159 -6.29 4.74 10.66
N VAL A 160 -6.73 5.94 11.05
CA VAL A 160 -7.52 6.83 10.20
C VAL A 160 -6.61 7.85 9.53
N SER A 161 -6.57 7.83 8.20
CA SER A 161 -5.80 8.81 7.41
C SER A 161 -6.43 10.20 7.52
N CYS A 162 -5.62 11.18 7.91
CA CYS A 162 -6.04 12.56 8.08
C CYS A 162 -5.46 13.41 6.95
N HIS A 163 -6.32 13.94 6.08
CA HIS A 163 -5.95 14.76 4.92
C HIS A 163 -6.31 16.24 5.09
N SER A 164 -7.23 16.55 6.02
CA SER A 164 -7.69 17.90 6.35
C SER A 164 -8.05 17.95 7.84
N GLU A 165 -9.17 18.55 8.21
CA GLU A 165 -9.69 18.47 9.57
C GLU A 165 -10.19 17.05 9.85
N CYS A 166 -9.72 16.46 10.95
CA CYS A 166 -10.11 15.12 11.36
C CYS A 166 -10.14 15.00 12.87
N SER A 167 -11.05 14.17 13.36
CA SER A 167 -11.23 13.88 14.78
C SER A 167 -11.34 12.38 15.02
N ILE A 168 -11.04 11.97 16.23
CA ILE A 168 -11.28 10.60 16.70
C ILE A 168 -12.79 10.46 16.93
N THR A 169 -13.39 9.46 16.33
CA THR A 169 -14.82 9.13 16.47
C THR A 169 -15.04 7.85 17.31
N SER A 170 -13.98 7.12 17.63
CA SER A 170 -14.02 5.90 18.42
C SER A 170 -12.71 5.67 19.15
N ASP A 171 -12.76 5.08 20.35
CA ASP A 171 -11.60 4.84 21.22
C ASP A 171 -10.53 3.94 20.58
N ASN A 172 -10.89 3.11 19.62
CA ASN A 172 -9.96 2.23 18.93
C ASN A 172 -9.22 2.89 17.74
N GLN A 173 -9.30 4.23 17.60
CA GLN A 173 -8.70 4.96 16.49
C GLN A 173 -7.41 5.67 16.87
N CYS A 174 -6.47 5.71 15.93
CA CYS A 174 -5.32 6.61 15.91
C CYS A 174 -5.36 7.46 14.63
N LEU A 175 -5.25 8.78 14.75
CA LEU A 175 -5.20 9.66 13.58
C LEU A 175 -3.79 9.66 12.98
N TRP A 176 -3.69 9.35 11.69
CA TRP A 176 -2.46 9.44 10.93
C TRP A 176 -2.35 10.81 10.27
N THR A 177 -1.63 11.70 10.94
CA THR A 177 -1.52 13.12 10.56
C THR A 177 -0.30 13.45 9.70
N ASP A 178 0.58 12.50 9.44
CA ASP A 178 1.72 12.71 8.53
C ASP A 178 1.28 13.21 7.14
N LEU A 179 0.04 12.93 6.74
CA LEU A 179 -0.54 13.33 5.46
C LEU A 179 -0.97 14.80 5.41
N LEU A 180 -1.12 15.47 6.57
CA LEU A 180 -1.45 16.90 6.66
C LEU A 180 -0.25 17.80 6.39
N ARG A 181 0.96 17.28 6.54
CA ARG A 181 2.17 18.07 6.45
C ARG A 181 2.66 18.13 5.02
N SER A 182 2.88 19.36 4.53
CA SER A 182 3.42 19.61 3.19
C SER A 182 4.78 18.94 2.99
N GLN A 183 5.10 18.67 1.77
CA GLN A 183 6.13 17.85 1.13
C GLN A 183 7.55 17.78 1.76
N ASN A 184 7.88 18.58 2.76
CA ASN A 184 9.25 18.67 3.32
C ASN A 184 9.42 18.12 4.75
N GLN A 185 8.41 17.51 5.37
CA GLN A 185 8.58 16.88 6.69
C GLN A 185 8.52 15.36 6.59
N SER A 186 9.53 14.72 7.18
CA SER A 186 9.64 13.27 7.24
C SER A 186 8.37 12.66 7.85
N TYR A 187 7.80 11.71 7.16
CA TYR A 187 6.70 10.88 7.65
C TYR A 187 7.14 10.14 8.92
N PHE A 188 6.78 10.72 10.07
CA PHE A 188 7.27 10.22 11.37
C PHE A 188 6.44 9.05 11.88
N GLN A 189 5.11 9.15 11.76
CA GLN A 189 4.21 8.13 12.30
C GLN A 189 4.37 6.79 11.56
N ASP A 190 4.42 6.80 10.22
CA ASP A 190 4.57 5.58 9.44
C ASP A 190 5.95 4.93 9.60
N LYS A 191 6.98 5.71 9.92
CA LYS A 191 8.35 5.22 10.08
C LYS A 191 8.71 4.76 11.48
N HIS A 192 8.03 5.28 12.51
CA HIS A 192 8.49 5.13 13.90
C HIS A 192 7.42 4.67 14.89
N LEU A 193 6.14 4.78 14.54
CA LEU A 193 5.05 4.52 15.47
C LEU A 193 4.20 3.31 15.09
N ALA A 194 3.52 2.75 16.09
CA ALA A 194 2.42 1.81 15.93
C ALA A 194 1.22 2.27 16.75
N CYS A 195 0.02 2.06 16.21
CA CYS A 195 -1.23 2.27 16.92
C CYS A 195 -1.56 1.01 17.71
N LEU A 196 -1.41 1.06 19.02
CA LEU A 196 -1.53 -0.11 19.91
C LEU A 196 -2.56 0.14 21.00
N PRO A 197 -3.27 -0.91 21.47
CA PRO A 197 -4.19 -0.79 22.60
C PRO A 197 -3.44 -0.41 23.86
N ARG A 198 -4.07 0.41 24.71
CA ARG A 198 -3.59 0.76 26.06
C ARG A 198 -3.89 -0.39 27.02
N ALA A 199 -2.89 -0.77 27.81
CA ALA A 199 -3.05 -1.82 28.82
C ALA A 199 -4.08 -1.45 29.93
N GLU A 200 -4.18 -0.15 30.26
CA GLU A 200 -4.97 0.33 31.39
C GLU A 200 -6.40 0.76 31.05
N LYS A 201 -6.73 0.86 29.74
CA LYS A 201 -8.04 1.31 29.26
C LYS A 201 -8.55 0.36 28.19
N ASN A 202 -9.56 -0.41 28.52
CA ASN A 202 -10.16 -1.38 27.62
C ASN A 202 -10.55 -0.75 26.26
N GLY A 203 -9.90 -1.23 25.19
CA GLY A 203 -10.23 -0.86 23.81
C GLY A 203 -9.64 0.44 23.29
N MET A 204 -9.10 1.32 24.13
CA MET A 204 -8.51 2.59 23.69
C MET A 204 -7.16 2.37 23.03
N CYS A 205 -7.01 2.88 21.80
CA CYS A 205 -5.76 2.81 21.04
C CYS A 205 -4.97 4.11 21.12
N THR A 206 -3.65 4.00 21.03
CA THR A 206 -2.75 5.16 21.05
C THR A 206 -1.48 4.89 20.25
N TRP A 207 -0.88 5.93 19.72
CA TRP A 207 0.42 5.85 19.10
C TRP A 207 1.52 5.51 20.12
N LYS A 208 2.30 4.48 19.83
CA LYS A 208 3.50 4.08 20.60
C LYS A 208 4.72 4.08 19.70
N SER A 209 5.83 4.63 20.20
CA SER A 209 7.11 4.58 19.49
C SER A 209 7.68 3.16 19.51
N LEU A 210 8.10 2.68 18.33
CA LEU A 210 8.79 1.40 18.16
C LEU A 210 10.32 1.56 18.13
N GLY A 211 10.84 2.79 18.23
CA GLY A 211 12.26 3.04 18.38
C GLY A 211 12.79 2.48 19.72
N THR A 212 14.08 2.18 19.78
CA THR A 212 14.78 1.90 21.03
C THR A 212 14.60 3.10 21.95
N GLN A 213 13.83 2.96 23.03
CA GLN A 213 13.99 3.85 24.17
C GLN A 213 15.46 3.70 24.63
N ARG A 214 16.30 4.67 24.25
CA ARG A 214 17.47 4.91 25.09
C ARG A 214 16.88 5.27 26.44
N SER A 215 16.93 4.35 27.41
CA SER A 215 16.72 4.68 28.80
C SER A 215 17.81 5.68 29.16
N GLY A 216 17.49 6.95 29.01
CA GLY A 216 18.30 8.05 29.52
C GLY A 216 18.21 7.95 31.04
N SER A 217 19.14 7.21 31.63
CA SER A 217 19.49 7.36 33.02
C SER A 217 19.86 8.83 33.20
N PHE A 218 18.89 9.63 33.64
CA PHE A 218 19.15 10.94 34.21
C PHE A 218 19.96 10.71 35.49
N ARG A 219 21.28 10.68 35.33
CA ARG A 219 22.22 10.77 36.44
C ARG A 219 22.00 12.14 37.08
N LYS A 220 21.16 12.20 38.13
CA LYS A 220 21.09 13.35 39.04
C LYS A 220 22.51 13.64 39.49
N ARG A 221 23.14 14.67 38.94
CA ARG A 221 24.32 15.29 39.55
C ARG A 221 23.83 15.87 40.85
N ARG A 222 24.18 15.22 41.96
CA ARG A 222 24.10 15.78 43.28
C ARG A 222 25.10 16.94 43.32
N LEU A 223 24.59 18.17 43.34
CA LEU A 223 25.37 19.34 43.73
C LEU A 223 25.57 19.21 45.22
N THR A 224 26.79 18.90 45.64
CA THR A 224 27.26 19.10 47.01
C THR A 224 27.77 20.54 47.09
N GLN A 225 27.15 21.29 48.00
CA GLN A 225 27.66 22.56 48.53
C GLN A 225 28.99 22.34 49.24
#